data_b49062708a6272a1bf1b78e3b1995a4c
#
_entry.id   b49062708a6272a1bf1b78e3b1995a4c
#
_cell.length_a   1.000
_cell.length_b   1.000
_cell.length_c   1.000
_cell.angle_alpha   90.00
_cell.angle_beta   90.00
_cell.angle_gamma   90.00
#
_symmetry.space_group_name_H-M   'P 1'
#
loop_
_entity.id
_entity.type
_entity.pdbx_description
1 polymer ?
#
loop_
_entity_poly.entity_id
_entity_poly.type
_entity_poly.pdbx_seq_one_letter_code
_entity_poly.pdbx_strand_id
1 'polypeptide(L)'
;MRRRLGAAALEMDAASDGSGHTRWRATVAARLPSQRWPERTVLIVAVDAHSGEPVVFDRHSGVDLVDAVAASCANGPPYGIGDNRYIDGGYRRSSENADLAAGYGRVLVLSPLGGRSRAPLEWGMHLAAQVDELRARGSRVETILPDSNSRDAFGSNLMDLSTRPPAARAGYNQGRALAEQLTEFWR
;
A
#
# COMPACT_ATOMS: atom_id res chain seq x y z
N MET A 1 -12.09 10.54 10.11
CA MET A 1 -11.78 10.52 8.66
C MET A 1 -12.16 9.16 8.05
N ARG A 2 -11.60 8.03 8.49
CA ARG A 2 -11.82 6.70 7.90
C ARG A 2 -13.30 6.31 7.76
N ARG A 3 -14.13 6.50 8.80
CA ARG A 3 -15.58 6.25 8.71
C ARG A 3 -16.29 7.05 7.62
N ARG A 4 -15.92 8.31 7.40
CA ARG A 4 -16.51 9.13 6.33
C ARG A 4 -16.12 8.61 4.94
N LEU A 5 -14.89 8.18 4.77
CA LEU A 5 -14.42 7.56 3.52
C LEU A 5 -15.13 6.22 3.28
N GLY A 6 -15.29 5.41 4.33
CA GLY A 6 -16.04 4.17 4.27
C GLY A 6 -17.49 4.38 3.87
N ALA A 7 -18.18 5.35 4.50
CA ALA A 7 -19.56 5.67 4.17
C ALA A 7 -19.72 6.09 2.70
N ALA A 8 -18.85 6.97 2.20
CA ALA A 8 -18.87 7.38 0.80
C ALA A 8 -18.63 6.20 -0.16
N ALA A 9 -17.71 5.30 0.18
CA ALA A 9 -17.46 4.09 -0.61
C ALA A 9 -18.69 3.16 -0.64
N LEU A 10 -19.35 2.97 0.50
CA LEU A 10 -20.57 2.16 0.61
C LEU A 10 -21.74 2.74 -0.22
N GLU A 11 -21.86 4.07 -0.27
CA GLU A 11 -22.83 4.73 -1.15
C GLU A 11 -22.54 4.45 -2.64
N MET A 12 -21.26 4.41 -3.03
CA MET A 12 -20.84 4.04 -4.39
C MET A 12 -21.15 2.56 -4.70
N ASP A 13 -20.99 1.66 -3.73
CA ASP A 13 -21.30 0.24 -3.88
C ASP A 13 -22.81 0.03 -4.08
N ALA A 14 -23.62 0.68 -3.27
CA ALA A 14 -25.08 0.61 -3.37
C ALA A 14 -25.63 1.10 -4.73
N ALA A 15 -24.91 2.00 -5.41
CA ALA A 15 -25.24 2.50 -6.74
C ALA A 15 -24.68 1.63 -7.88
N SER A 16 -23.90 0.58 -7.59
CA SER A 16 -23.24 -0.26 -8.57
C SER A 16 -24.05 -1.51 -8.92
N ASP A 17 -23.81 -2.05 -10.10
CA ASP A 17 -24.39 -3.37 -10.53
C ASP A 17 -23.62 -4.58 -9.99
N GLY A 18 -22.60 -4.37 -9.17
CA GLY A 18 -21.75 -5.41 -8.60
C GLY A 18 -20.73 -6.02 -9.58
N SER A 19 -20.80 -5.73 -10.89
CA SER A 19 -19.89 -6.30 -11.90
C SER A 19 -18.43 -5.87 -11.71
N GLY A 20 -18.22 -4.74 -11.07
CA GLY A 20 -16.91 -4.17 -10.78
C GLY A 20 -16.04 -5.07 -9.88
N HIS A 21 -16.64 -5.75 -8.91
CA HIS A 21 -15.95 -6.59 -7.94
C HIS A 21 -15.20 -7.76 -8.64
N THR A 22 -15.90 -8.56 -9.44
CA THR A 22 -15.31 -9.71 -10.15
C THR A 22 -14.21 -9.26 -11.11
N ARG A 23 -14.43 -8.15 -11.82
CA ARG A 23 -13.44 -7.57 -12.74
C ARG A 23 -12.20 -7.10 -12.00
N TRP A 24 -12.39 -6.44 -10.84
CA TRP A 24 -11.28 -5.96 -10.01
C TRP A 24 -10.46 -7.13 -9.46
N ARG A 25 -11.11 -8.16 -8.91
CA ARG A 25 -10.45 -9.39 -8.47
C ARG A 25 -9.60 -10.02 -9.57
N ALA A 26 -10.17 -10.18 -10.76
CA ALA A 26 -9.45 -10.74 -11.91
C ALA A 26 -8.24 -9.87 -12.32
N THR A 27 -8.38 -8.55 -12.27
CA THR A 27 -7.30 -7.61 -12.54
C THR A 27 -6.15 -7.76 -11.54
N VAL A 28 -6.45 -7.90 -10.26
CA VAL A 28 -5.45 -8.11 -9.22
C VAL A 28 -4.77 -9.47 -9.39
N ALA A 29 -5.57 -10.54 -9.59
CA ALA A 29 -5.04 -11.88 -9.81
C ALA A 29 -4.03 -11.94 -10.97
N ALA A 30 -4.33 -11.26 -12.08
CA ALA A 30 -3.46 -11.22 -13.27
C ALA A 30 -2.14 -10.44 -13.03
N ARG A 31 -2.08 -9.61 -12.00
CA ARG A 31 -0.89 -8.79 -11.67
C ARG A 31 0.02 -9.46 -10.62
N LEU A 32 -0.49 -10.42 -9.88
CA LEU A 32 0.29 -11.12 -8.86
C LEU A 32 1.15 -12.22 -9.49
N PRO A 33 2.43 -12.33 -9.11
CA PRO A 33 3.30 -13.39 -9.59
C PRO A 33 2.88 -14.77 -9.07
N SER A 34 2.17 -14.82 -7.96
CA SER A 34 1.53 -16.00 -7.37
C SER A 34 0.26 -15.57 -6.65
N GLN A 35 -0.78 -16.39 -6.74
CA GLN A 35 -2.03 -16.16 -6.02
C GLN A 35 -2.04 -16.77 -4.61
N ARG A 36 -0.97 -17.47 -4.23
CA ARG A 36 -0.82 -18.07 -2.91
C ARG A 36 -0.02 -17.16 -1.98
N TRP A 37 -0.40 -17.12 -0.72
CA TRP A 37 0.40 -16.47 0.30
C TRP A 37 1.82 -17.05 0.32
N PRO A 38 2.87 -16.21 0.38
CA PRO A 38 4.23 -16.69 0.54
C PRO A 38 4.46 -17.24 1.95
N GLU A 39 5.49 -18.06 2.12
CA GLU A 39 5.88 -18.58 3.44
C GLU A 39 6.42 -17.49 4.36
N ARG A 40 7.15 -16.51 3.80
CA ARG A 40 7.60 -15.34 4.55
C ARG A 40 6.43 -14.51 5.04
N THR A 41 6.59 -13.81 6.15
CA THR A 41 5.59 -12.88 6.66
C THR A 41 5.30 -11.78 5.66
N VAL A 42 4.04 -11.64 5.29
CA VAL A 42 3.51 -10.54 4.47
C VAL A 42 2.25 -10.05 5.17
N LEU A 43 2.16 -8.73 5.36
CA LEU A 43 1.02 -8.05 5.93
C LEU A 43 0.37 -7.18 4.84
N ILE A 44 -0.91 -7.36 4.62
CA ILE A 44 -1.71 -6.58 3.67
C ILE A 44 -2.73 -5.78 4.47
N VAL A 45 -2.69 -4.47 4.30
CA VAL A 45 -3.54 -3.55 5.08
C VAL A 45 -4.78 -3.17 4.31
N ALA A 46 -5.91 -3.16 4.98
CA ALA A 46 -7.16 -2.57 4.51
C ALA A 46 -7.84 -1.80 5.64
N VAL A 47 -8.94 -1.12 5.35
CA VAL A 47 -9.79 -0.48 6.34
C VAL A 47 -11.22 -0.98 6.15
N ASP A 48 -11.85 -1.44 7.22
CA ASP A 48 -13.26 -1.80 7.20
C ASP A 48 -14.13 -0.58 6.91
N ALA A 49 -14.97 -0.67 5.89
CA ALA A 49 -15.73 0.48 5.40
C ALA A 49 -16.86 0.92 6.35
N HIS A 50 -17.40 0.00 7.15
CA HIS A 50 -18.49 0.29 8.09
C HIS A 50 -17.95 0.94 9.37
N SER A 51 -16.95 0.30 9.98
CA SER A 51 -16.40 0.75 11.27
C SER A 51 -15.31 1.81 11.12
N GLY A 52 -14.60 1.85 9.99
CA GLY A 52 -13.40 2.64 9.79
C GLY A 52 -12.18 2.08 10.53
N GLU A 53 -12.27 0.86 11.08
CA GLU A 53 -11.15 0.23 11.79
C GLU A 53 -10.17 -0.38 10.79
N PRO A 54 -8.85 -0.27 11.07
CA PRO A 54 -7.84 -0.94 10.28
C PRO A 54 -7.93 -2.46 10.41
N VAL A 55 -7.69 -3.13 9.29
CA VAL A 55 -7.58 -4.59 9.23
C VAL A 55 -6.24 -4.94 8.59
N VAL A 56 -5.55 -5.92 9.14
CA VAL A 56 -4.29 -6.44 8.60
C VAL A 56 -4.50 -7.91 8.26
N PHE A 57 -4.39 -8.23 6.98
CA PHE A 57 -4.44 -9.61 6.50
C PHE A 57 -3.04 -10.20 6.42
N ASP A 58 -2.94 -11.48 6.74
CA ASP A 58 -1.77 -12.31 6.58
C ASP A 58 -2.18 -13.73 6.11
N ARG A 59 -1.21 -14.64 6.00
CA ARG A 59 -1.45 -16.04 5.60
C ARG A 59 -2.38 -16.82 6.54
N HIS A 60 -2.62 -16.33 7.75
CA HIS A 60 -3.45 -16.98 8.78
C HIS A 60 -4.84 -16.36 8.89
N SER A 61 -5.13 -15.31 8.14
CA SER A 61 -6.39 -14.57 8.19
C SER A 61 -7.58 -15.30 7.58
N GLY A 62 -7.35 -16.46 6.93
CA GLY A 62 -8.41 -17.20 6.24
C GLY A 62 -8.93 -16.51 4.97
N VAL A 63 -8.22 -15.49 4.48
CA VAL A 63 -8.54 -14.71 3.28
C VAL A 63 -7.52 -15.02 2.18
N ASP A 64 -7.96 -15.20 0.94
CA ASP A 64 -7.07 -15.39 -0.20
C ASP A 64 -6.18 -14.17 -0.42
N LEU A 65 -4.92 -14.37 -0.82
CA LEU A 65 -3.99 -13.27 -1.12
C LEU A 65 -4.56 -12.28 -2.15
N VAL A 66 -5.23 -12.80 -3.18
CA VAL A 66 -5.86 -11.96 -4.22
C VAL A 66 -6.90 -11.03 -3.61
N ASP A 67 -7.74 -11.56 -2.72
CA ASP A 67 -8.82 -10.79 -2.08
C ASP A 67 -8.25 -9.78 -1.07
N ALA A 68 -7.23 -10.15 -0.31
CA ALA A 68 -6.53 -9.24 0.58
C ALA A 68 -5.91 -8.05 -0.18
N VAL A 69 -5.23 -8.32 -1.31
CA VAL A 69 -4.65 -7.26 -2.15
C VAL A 69 -5.73 -6.43 -2.83
N ALA A 70 -6.81 -7.05 -3.30
CA ALA A 70 -7.94 -6.34 -3.90
C ALA A 70 -8.61 -5.39 -2.90
N ALA A 71 -8.79 -5.81 -1.66
CA ALA A 71 -9.29 -4.99 -0.56
C ALA A 71 -8.35 -3.83 -0.23
N SER A 72 -7.04 -4.12 -0.14
CA SER A 72 -6.00 -3.13 0.16
C SER A 72 -5.88 -2.02 -0.89
N CYS A 73 -6.30 -2.28 -2.11
CA CYS A 73 -6.23 -1.35 -3.24
C CYS A 73 -7.61 -0.86 -3.70
N ALA A 74 -8.65 -1.01 -2.89
CA ALA A 74 -10.02 -0.58 -3.20
C ALA A 74 -10.17 0.93 -3.00
N ASN A 75 -9.81 1.69 -4.04
CA ASN A 75 -9.92 3.16 -4.06
C ASN A 75 -11.12 3.58 -4.92
N GLY A 76 -12.28 3.63 -4.30
CA GLY A 76 -13.58 3.86 -4.93
C GLY A 76 -14.66 3.03 -4.23
N PRO A 77 -15.47 2.23 -4.94
CA PRO A 77 -16.35 1.26 -4.30
C PRO A 77 -15.55 0.31 -3.41
N PRO A 78 -16.09 -0.12 -2.28
CA PRO A 78 -15.37 -1.01 -1.37
C PRO A 78 -15.28 -2.41 -1.96
N TYR A 79 -14.27 -3.17 -1.54
CA TYR A 79 -14.12 -4.56 -1.92
C TYR A 79 -14.78 -5.49 -0.89
N GLY A 80 -15.62 -6.42 -1.35
CA GLY A 80 -16.32 -7.37 -0.50
C GLY A 80 -15.51 -8.64 -0.24
N ILE A 81 -15.41 -9.05 1.03
CA ILE A 81 -14.92 -10.37 1.43
C ILE A 81 -15.93 -10.93 2.42
N GLY A 82 -16.69 -11.93 2.01
CA GLY A 82 -17.88 -12.36 2.77
C GLY A 82 -18.85 -11.20 2.98
N ASP A 83 -19.31 -11.01 4.20
CA ASP A 83 -20.24 -9.93 4.58
C ASP A 83 -19.55 -8.59 4.82
N ASN A 84 -18.22 -8.58 4.88
CA ASN A 84 -17.45 -7.37 5.16
C ASN A 84 -17.15 -6.57 3.88
N ARG A 85 -16.96 -5.27 4.05
CA ARG A 85 -16.60 -4.33 3.00
C ARG A 85 -15.35 -3.57 3.39
N TYR A 86 -14.38 -3.51 2.50
CA TYR A 86 -13.06 -2.93 2.77
C TYR A 86 -12.72 -1.83 1.79
N ILE A 87 -12.05 -0.79 2.26
CA ILE A 87 -11.46 0.26 1.47
C ILE A 87 -9.93 0.25 1.59
N ASP A 88 -9.27 0.98 0.72
CA ASP A 88 -7.81 1.05 0.55
C ASP A 88 -7.05 1.19 1.88
N GLY A 89 -6.02 0.38 2.05
CA GLY A 89 -5.17 0.35 3.24
C GLY A 89 -4.38 1.63 3.48
N GLY A 90 -4.18 2.46 2.45
CA GLY A 90 -3.57 3.78 2.58
C GLY A 90 -4.40 4.75 3.43
N TYR A 91 -5.68 4.48 3.61
CA TYR A 91 -6.54 5.26 4.50
C TYR A 91 -6.32 4.96 5.99
N ARG A 92 -5.59 3.87 6.33
CA ARG A 92 -5.24 3.58 7.71
C ARG A 92 -4.36 4.68 8.30
N ARG A 93 -3.26 5.00 7.64
CA ARG A 93 -2.30 6.02 8.05
C ARG A 93 -1.67 6.74 6.85
N SER A 94 -0.91 6.02 6.05
CA SER A 94 -0.38 6.44 4.75
C SER A 94 -0.27 5.23 3.82
N SER A 95 0.12 5.45 2.58
CA SER A 95 0.31 4.35 1.62
C SER A 95 1.34 3.32 2.07
N GLU A 96 2.32 3.73 2.87
CA GLU A 96 3.42 2.89 3.33
C GLU A 96 3.05 2.03 4.53
N ASN A 97 2.25 2.55 5.46
CA ASN A 97 1.94 1.89 6.74
C ASN A 97 3.21 1.32 7.42
N ALA A 98 4.31 2.10 7.39
CA ALA A 98 5.65 1.66 7.79
C ALA A 98 5.74 1.30 9.28
N ASP A 99 4.90 1.89 10.12
CA ASP A 99 4.81 1.61 11.56
C ASP A 99 4.47 0.14 11.87
N LEU A 100 3.90 -0.62 10.92
CA LEU A 100 3.68 -2.06 11.06
C LEU A 100 4.97 -2.89 11.09
N ALA A 101 6.08 -2.29 10.67
CA ALA A 101 7.41 -2.90 10.79
C ALA A 101 8.06 -2.69 12.17
N ALA A 102 7.32 -2.20 13.16
CA ALA A 102 7.84 -2.05 14.52
C ALA A 102 8.32 -3.39 15.09
N GLY A 103 9.48 -3.38 15.75
CA GLY A 103 10.12 -4.58 16.28
C GLY A 103 11.20 -5.20 15.38
N TYR A 104 11.30 -4.78 14.12
CA TYR A 104 12.41 -5.17 13.26
C TYR A 104 13.60 -4.22 13.45
N GLY A 105 14.82 -4.78 13.58
CA GLY A 105 16.03 -3.98 13.75
C GLY A 105 16.43 -3.14 12.54
N ARG A 106 16.05 -3.57 11.34
CA ARG A 106 16.26 -2.83 10.07
C ARG A 106 14.97 -2.79 9.27
N VAL A 107 14.62 -1.61 8.77
CA VAL A 107 13.41 -1.38 7.97
C VAL A 107 13.77 -0.57 6.73
N LEU A 108 13.54 -1.13 5.57
CA LEU A 108 13.62 -0.42 4.29
C LEU A 108 12.21 -0.04 3.84
N VAL A 109 11.95 1.24 3.68
CA VAL A 109 10.68 1.74 3.18
C VAL A 109 10.83 2.16 1.72
N LEU A 110 10.08 1.53 0.83
CA LEU A 110 9.96 1.94 -0.57
C LEU A 110 8.68 2.76 -0.72
N SER A 111 8.80 4.05 -0.95
CA SER A 111 7.67 4.99 -1.02
C SER A 111 7.53 5.61 -2.41
N PRO A 112 6.85 4.95 -3.36
CA PRO A 112 6.73 5.44 -4.73
C PRO A 112 5.93 6.75 -4.83
N LEU A 113 5.09 7.05 -3.85
CA LEU A 113 4.28 8.27 -3.81
C LEU A 113 4.91 9.42 -3.00
N GLY A 114 6.17 9.27 -2.56
CA GLY A 114 6.94 10.30 -1.88
C GLY A 114 6.56 10.55 -0.43
N GLY A 115 5.95 9.57 0.24
CA GLY A 115 5.63 9.64 1.68
C GLY A 115 4.56 10.65 2.06
N ARG A 116 3.84 11.19 1.09
CA ARG A 116 2.80 12.20 1.31
C ARG A 116 1.52 11.58 1.85
N SER A 117 0.83 12.29 2.71
CA SER A 117 -0.52 11.98 3.17
C SER A 117 -1.44 13.19 2.95
N ARG A 118 -2.71 12.95 2.73
CA ARG A 118 -3.74 14.01 2.70
C ARG A 118 -4.23 14.40 4.10
N ALA A 119 -3.80 13.67 5.13
CA ALA A 119 -4.13 13.98 6.50
C ALA A 119 -3.33 15.21 6.99
N PRO A 120 -3.90 16.04 7.88
CA PRO A 120 -3.17 17.10 8.55
C PRO A 120 -1.90 16.59 9.23
N LEU A 121 -0.84 17.41 9.24
CA LEU A 121 0.46 17.03 9.80
C LEU A 121 0.38 16.66 11.28
N GLU A 122 -0.44 17.39 12.04
CA GLU A 122 -0.66 17.18 13.48
C GLU A 122 -1.27 15.79 13.81
N TRP A 123 -1.81 15.09 12.83
CA TRP A 123 -2.31 13.73 13.05
C TRP A 123 -1.21 12.66 13.03
N GLY A 124 0.02 13.02 12.73
CA GLY A 124 1.15 12.10 12.71
C GLY A 124 1.01 10.93 11.73
N MET A 125 0.22 11.10 10.66
CA MET A 125 -0.09 10.03 9.70
C MET A 125 0.93 9.93 8.56
N HIS A 126 1.78 10.94 8.40
CA HIS A 126 2.79 11.00 7.34
C HIS A 126 3.90 9.97 7.55
N LEU A 127 4.57 9.59 6.47
CA LEU A 127 5.68 8.64 6.51
C LEU A 127 6.80 9.10 7.44
N ALA A 128 7.14 10.39 7.45
CA ALA A 128 8.18 10.93 8.33
C ALA A 128 7.90 10.60 9.81
N ALA A 129 6.67 10.82 10.28
CA ALA A 129 6.29 10.48 11.65
C ALA A 129 6.41 8.98 11.95
N GLN A 130 6.04 8.12 11.00
CA GLN A 130 6.17 6.67 11.15
C GLN A 130 7.63 6.23 11.20
N VAL A 131 8.49 6.84 10.40
CA VAL A 131 9.95 6.60 10.42
C VAL A 131 10.55 7.01 11.75
N ASP A 132 10.16 8.18 12.27
CA ASP A 132 10.63 8.67 13.57
C ASP A 132 10.17 7.75 14.72
N GLU A 133 8.95 7.24 14.66
CA GLU A 133 8.44 6.24 15.61
C GLU A 133 9.24 4.93 15.58
N LEU A 134 9.58 4.43 14.39
CA LEU A 134 10.40 3.24 14.23
C LEU A 134 11.81 3.44 14.79
N ARG A 135 12.42 4.59 14.49
CA ARG A 135 13.76 4.96 15.00
C ARG A 135 13.76 5.11 16.51
N ALA A 136 12.74 5.75 17.07
CA ALA A 136 12.58 5.89 18.51
C ALA A 136 12.45 4.54 19.24
N ARG A 137 12.00 3.50 18.53
CA ARG A 137 11.91 2.11 19.02
C ARG A 137 13.15 1.27 18.73
N GLY A 138 14.23 1.88 18.22
CA GLY A 138 15.51 1.24 17.99
C GLY A 138 15.71 0.64 16.60
N SER A 139 14.78 0.83 15.65
CA SER A 139 14.97 0.39 14.28
C SER A 139 15.93 1.31 13.51
N ARG A 140 16.84 0.74 12.73
CA ARG A 140 17.51 1.48 11.65
C ARG A 140 16.54 1.55 10.47
N VAL A 141 16.27 2.76 9.98
CA VAL A 141 15.28 2.94 8.89
C VAL A 141 15.92 3.70 7.75
N GLU A 142 15.85 3.09 6.56
CA GLU A 142 16.18 3.70 5.29
C GLU A 142 14.91 3.90 4.48
N THR A 143 14.80 5.05 3.79
CA THR A 143 13.62 5.38 2.99
C THR A 143 14.06 5.72 1.57
N ILE A 144 13.54 5.00 0.59
CA ILE A 144 13.79 5.23 -0.83
C ILE A 144 12.57 5.91 -1.43
N LEU A 145 12.78 7.12 -1.91
CA LEU A 145 11.81 7.89 -2.69
C LEU A 145 12.23 7.89 -4.17
N PRO A 146 11.30 8.08 -5.11
CA PRO A 146 11.66 8.24 -6.52
C PRO A 146 12.60 9.40 -6.74
N ASP A 147 13.69 9.18 -7.47
CA ASP A 147 14.57 10.23 -7.97
C ASP A 147 13.88 11.08 -9.06
N SER A 148 14.56 12.08 -9.61
CA SER A 148 13.99 12.93 -10.67
C SER A 148 13.59 12.12 -11.89
N ASN A 149 14.45 11.20 -12.34
CA ASN A 149 14.20 10.37 -13.52
C ASN A 149 13.00 9.44 -13.31
N SER A 150 12.86 8.87 -12.12
CA SER A 150 11.71 8.02 -11.77
C SER A 150 10.42 8.83 -11.70
N ARG A 151 10.45 10.05 -11.16
CA ARG A 151 9.29 10.96 -11.13
C ARG A 151 8.85 11.37 -12.53
N ASP A 152 9.80 11.71 -13.40
CA ASP A 152 9.53 12.08 -14.79
C ASP A 152 8.91 10.91 -15.55
N ALA A 153 9.41 9.68 -15.31
CA ALA A 153 8.88 8.46 -15.93
C ALA A 153 7.44 8.11 -15.48
N PHE A 154 7.01 8.53 -14.29
CA PHE A 154 5.62 8.33 -13.83
C PHE A 154 4.62 9.21 -14.60
N GLY A 155 5.08 10.35 -15.13
CA GLY A 155 4.20 11.31 -15.80
C GLY A 155 3.19 11.96 -14.86
N SER A 156 2.24 12.68 -15.44
CA SER A 156 1.18 13.40 -14.71
C SER A 156 -0.01 12.50 -14.34
N ASN A 157 -0.20 11.39 -15.05
CA ASN A 157 -1.29 10.44 -14.83
C ASN A 157 -0.75 9.07 -14.42
N LEU A 158 -0.78 8.77 -13.12
CA LEU A 158 -0.33 7.49 -12.57
C LEU A 158 -1.16 6.27 -13.04
N MET A 159 -2.33 6.49 -13.65
CA MET A 159 -3.17 5.44 -14.22
C MET A 159 -2.87 5.13 -15.69
N ASP A 160 -1.98 5.89 -16.32
CA ASP A 160 -1.56 5.65 -17.70
C ASP A 160 -0.67 4.41 -17.79
N LEU A 161 -1.16 3.38 -18.46
CA LEU A 161 -0.43 2.11 -18.62
C LEU A 161 0.83 2.24 -19.47
N SER A 162 0.92 3.25 -20.35
CA SER A 162 2.08 3.51 -21.18
C SER A 162 3.32 3.92 -20.39
N THR A 163 3.13 4.46 -19.17
CA THR A 163 4.22 4.85 -18.27
C THR A 163 4.91 3.66 -17.58
N ARG A 164 4.31 2.47 -17.58
CA ARG A 164 4.87 1.30 -16.88
C ARG A 164 6.27 0.90 -17.34
N PRO A 165 6.55 0.72 -18.65
CA PRO A 165 7.89 0.33 -19.07
C PRO A 165 8.96 1.39 -18.76
N PRO A 166 8.76 2.70 -19.01
CA PRO A 166 9.75 3.71 -18.62
C PRO A 166 9.92 3.81 -17.10
N ALA A 167 8.84 3.73 -16.30
CA ALA A 167 8.91 3.74 -14.84
C ALA A 167 9.69 2.53 -14.29
N ALA A 168 9.46 1.34 -14.85
CA ALA A 168 10.21 0.13 -14.45
C ALA A 168 11.71 0.27 -14.75
N ARG A 169 12.08 0.82 -15.90
CA ARG A 169 13.50 1.08 -16.26
C ARG A 169 14.14 2.13 -15.33
N ALA A 170 13.43 3.22 -15.06
CA ALA A 170 13.92 4.25 -14.16
C ALA A 170 14.14 3.71 -12.74
N GLY A 171 13.15 2.99 -12.19
CA GLY A 171 13.26 2.36 -10.89
C GLY A 171 14.38 1.31 -10.81
N TYR A 172 14.59 0.52 -11.87
CA TYR A 172 15.70 -0.42 -11.95
C TYR A 172 17.06 0.30 -11.90
N ASN A 173 17.22 1.39 -12.67
CA ASN A 173 18.45 2.16 -12.69
C ASN A 173 18.72 2.84 -11.33
N GLN A 174 17.69 3.42 -10.70
CA GLN A 174 17.78 3.96 -9.36
C GLN A 174 18.18 2.89 -8.35
N GLY A 175 17.56 1.70 -8.39
CA GLY A 175 17.89 0.58 -7.51
C GLY A 175 19.33 0.11 -7.67
N ARG A 176 19.85 0.06 -8.90
CA ARG A 176 21.26 -0.26 -9.15
C ARG A 176 22.21 0.78 -8.55
N ALA A 177 21.89 2.07 -8.69
CA ALA A 177 22.71 3.14 -8.13
C ALA A 177 22.77 3.11 -6.59
N LEU A 178 21.70 2.61 -5.95
CA LEU A 178 21.62 2.50 -4.49
C LEU A 178 22.12 1.16 -3.93
N ALA A 179 22.54 0.22 -4.79
CA ALA A 179 22.84 -1.16 -4.38
C ALA A 179 23.96 -1.26 -3.33
N GLU A 180 25.02 -0.45 -3.45
CA GLU A 180 26.14 -0.43 -2.51
C GLU A 180 25.68 0.10 -1.14
N GLN A 181 25.02 1.26 -1.10
CA GLN A 181 24.45 1.85 0.12
C GLN A 181 23.50 0.88 0.83
N LEU A 182 22.62 0.21 0.09
CA LEU A 182 21.68 -0.74 0.66
C LEU A 182 22.37 -2.02 1.15
N THR A 183 23.45 -2.44 0.49
CA THR A 183 24.27 -3.56 0.97
C THR A 183 24.89 -3.24 2.33
N GLU A 184 25.40 -2.03 2.53
CA GLU A 184 25.93 -1.58 3.82
C GLU A 184 24.84 -1.45 4.88
N PHE A 185 23.66 -0.97 4.48
CA PHE A 185 22.51 -0.89 5.38
C PHE A 185 22.11 -2.25 5.96
N TRP A 186 22.23 -3.34 5.18
CA TRP A 186 21.86 -4.69 5.60
C TRP A 186 22.95 -5.44 6.36
N ARG A 187 24.20 -4.98 6.36
CA ARG A 187 25.29 -5.50 7.19
C ARG A 187 25.18 -5.03 8.64
#